data_50088855b859ee3062ab65a58e23c10c
#
_entry.id   50088855b859ee3062ab65a58e23c10c
#
_cell.length_a   1.000
_cell.length_b   1.000
_cell.length_c   1.000
_cell.angle_alpha   90.00
_cell.angle_beta   90.00
_cell.angle_gamma   90.00
#
_symmetry.space_group_name_H-M   'P 1'
#
loop_
_entity.id
_entity.type
_entity.pdbx_description
1 polymer ?
#
loop_
_entity_poly.entity_id
_entity_poly.type
_entity_poly.pdbx_seq_one_letter_code
_entity_poly.pdbx_strand_id
1 'polypeptide(L)'
;MVEHKFKSEEMRDQYFEAMKDTTPDDVRKNMKNENANFQMNWNNEKNDMVMYCWWKANSPQAILDTLGDMAGMFHNDIKEMSNVMDVTD
;
A
#
# COMPACT_ATOMS: atom_id res chain seq x y z
N MET A 1 8.21 -1.06 4.66
CA MET A 1 6.85 -1.44 5.15
C MET A 1 6.01 -0.21 5.40
N VAL A 2 4.77 -0.24 5.01
CA VAL A 2 3.84 0.85 5.24
C VAL A 2 2.62 0.31 5.95
N GLU A 3 2.23 0.96 7.05
CA GLU A 3 0.93 0.75 7.68
C GLU A 3 -0.02 1.82 7.15
N HIS A 4 -1.07 1.39 6.46
CA HIS A 4 -2.12 2.28 5.97
C HIS A 4 -3.36 2.10 6.85
N LYS A 5 -3.72 3.15 7.56
CA LYS A 5 -4.95 3.16 8.36
C LYS A 5 -5.95 4.09 7.71
N PHE A 6 -7.10 3.56 7.30
CA PHE A 6 -8.16 4.37 6.70
C PHE A 6 -8.61 5.46 7.67
N LYS A 7 -8.81 6.66 7.16
CA LYS A 7 -9.25 7.79 7.96
C LYS A 7 -10.70 7.66 8.42
N SER A 8 -11.54 6.93 7.67
CA SER A 8 -12.92 6.67 8.01
C SER A 8 -13.42 5.39 7.35
N GLU A 9 -14.53 4.86 7.85
CA GLU A 9 -15.19 3.71 7.23
C GLU A 9 -15.68 4.02 5.82
N GLU A 10 -16.11 5.25 5.58
CA GLU A 10 -16.53 5.70 4.27
C GLU A 10 -15.38 5.64 3.26
N MET A 11 -14.19 6.11 3.65
CA MET A 11 -13.00 6.05 2.78
C MET A 11 -12.57 4.61 2.54
N ARG A 12 -12.65 3.75 3.55
CA ARG A 12 -12.39 2.32 3.39
C ARG A 12 -13.32 1.71 2.34
N ASP A 13 -14.60 1.98 2.45
CA ASP A 13 -15.60 1.42 1.54
C ASP A 13 -15.40 1.93 0.11
N GLN A 14 -15.08 3.21 -0.04
CA GLN A 14 -14.75 3.80 -1.34
C GLN A 14 -13.52 3.14 -1.96
N TYR A 15 -12.50 2.87 -1.16
CA TYR A 15 -11.29 2.22 -1.63
C TYR A 15 -11.58 0.81 -2.15
N PHE A 16 -12.29 -0.01 -1.39
CA PHE A 16 -12.59 -1.38 -1.81
C PHE A 16 -13.55 -1.41 -3.00
N GLU A 17 -14.48 -0.48 -3.08
CA GLU A 17 -15.35 -0.36 -4.26
C GLU A 17 -14.54 -0.01 -5.51
N ALA A 18 -13.60 0.90 -5.41
CA ALA A 18 -12.73 1.28 -6.52
C ALA A 18 -11.81 0.13 -6.95
N MET A 19 -11.41 -0.72 -6.02
CA MET A 19 -10.45 -1.80 -6.27
C MET A 19 -11.09 -3.13 -6.65
N LYS A 20 -12.41 -3.26 -6.60
CA LYS A 20 -13.09 -4.55 -6.83
C LYS A 20 -12.83 -5.14 -8.21
N ASP A 21 -12.64 -4.31 -9.22
CA ASP A 21 -12.39 -4.73 -10.59
C ASP A 21 -10.91 -4.63 -10.98
N THR A 22 -10.05 -4.29 -10.02
CA THR A 22 -8.61 -4.12 -10.24
C THR A 22 -7.90 -5.46 -10.05
N THR A 23 -7.13 -5.86 -11.06
CA THR A 23 -6.34 -7.09 -11.00
C THR A 23 -4.96 -6.84 -10.39
N PRO A 24 -4.26 -7.89 -9.90
CA PRO A 24 -2.86 -7.74 -9.48
C PRO A 24 -1.96 -7.17 -10.58
N ASP A 25 -2.22 -7.50 -11.85
CA ASP A 25 -1.44 -6.95 -12.96
C ASP A 25 -1.65 -5.45 -13.13
N ASP A 26 -2.88 -4.96 -12.93
CA ASP A 26 -3.18 -3.53 -12.97
C ASP A 26 -2.41 -2.78 -11.87
N VAL A 27 -2.40 -3.34 -10.66
CA VAL A 27 -1.68 -2.75 -9.53
C VAL A 27 -0.18 -2.73 -9.81
N ARG A 28 0.36 -3.83 -10.30
CA ARG A 28 1.78 -3.94 -10.65
C ARG A 28 2.18 -2.89 -11.67
N LYS A 29 1.31 -2.64 -12.65
CA LYS A 29 1.56 -1.66 -13.72
C LYS A 29 1.47 -0.22 -13.22
N ASN A 30 0.46 0.08 -12.39
CA ASN A 30 0.15 1.44 -11.97
C ASN A 30 0.94 1.91 -10.75
N MET A 31 1.42 0.97 -9.93
CA MET A 31 2.13 1.25 -8.67
C MET A 31 3.62 0.93 -8.78
N LYS A 32 4.19 1.19 -9.95
CA LYS A 32 5.60 0.98 -10.21
C LYS A 32 6.14 2.12 -11.06
N ASN A 33 7.23 2.71 -10.61
CA ASN A 33 8.00 3.67 -11.37
C ASN A 33 9.48 3.53 -10.99
N GLU A 34 10.34 4.41 -11.51
CA GLU A 34 11.77 4.32 -11.24
C GLU A 34 12.17 4.58 -9.77
N ASN A 35 11.28 5.18 -8.98
CA ASN A 35 11.55 5.58 -7.60
C ASN A 35 10.84 4.71 -6.56
N ALA A 36 9.75 4.04 -6.94
CA ALA A 36 8.97 3.22 -6.03
C ALA A 36 8.32 2.05 -6.77
N ASN A 37 8.31 0.90 -6.12
CA ASN A 37 7.76 -0.33 -6.69
C ASN A 37 6.99 -1.08 -5.61
N PHE A 38 5.68 -1.11 -5.75
CA PHE A 38 4.79 -1.86 -4.85
C PHE A 38 5.04 -3.36 -4.99
N GLN A 39 5.16 -4.06 -3.89
CA GLN A 39 5.45 -5.50 -3.87
C GLN A 39 4.27 -6.34 -3.42
N MET A 40 3.77 -6.10 -2.23
CA MET A 40 2.70 -6.91 -1.62
C MET A 40 1.88 -6.07 -0.66
N ASN A 41 0.63 -6.48 -0.45
CA ASN A 41 -0.17 -5.92 0.61
C ASN A 41 -0.89 -7.02 1.39
N TRP A 42 -1.19 -6.72 2.64
CA TRP A 42 -1.90 -7.61 3.56
C TRP A 42 -2.98 -6.85 4.29
N ASN A 43 -4.12 -7.49 4.46
CA ASN A 43 -5.14 -7.04 5.39
C ASN A 43 -5.81 -8.29 5.99
N ASN A 44 -6.26 -8.17 7.22
CA ASN A 44 -6.83 -9.32 7.92
C ASN A 44 -8.17 -9.73 7.29
N GLU A 45 -9.05 -8.75 7.10
CA GLU A 45 -10.35 -8.95 6.48
C GLU A 45 -10.64 -7.80 5.52
N LYS A 46 -11.59 -8.07 4.61
CA LYS A 46 -11.99 -7.12 3.57
C LYS A 46 -12.45 -5.77 4.11
N ASN A 47 -13.03 -5.76 5.32
CA ASN A 47 -13.54 -4.56 5.97
C ASN A 47 -12.64 -4.03 7.08
N ASP A 48 -11.40 -4.47 7.11
CA ASP A 48 -10.42 -4.00 8.08
C ASP A 48 -10.06 -2.53 7.82
N MET A 49 -9.80 -1.79 8.92
CA MET A 49 -9.38 -0.39 8.82
C MET A 49 -7.89 -0.22 8.55
N VAL A 50 -7.12 -1.29 8.64
CA VAL A 50 -5.66 -1.26 8.50
C VAL A 50 -5.21 -2.22 7.41
N MET A 51 -4.31 -1.73 6.55
CA MET A 51 -3.58 -2.55 5.59
C MET A 51 -2.09 -2.38 5.79
N TYR A 52 -1.34 -3.43 5.50
CA TYR A 52 0.11 -3.39 5.50
C TYR A 52 0.60 -3.60 4.08
N CYS A 53 1.56 -2.79 3.65
CA CYS A 53 2.12 -2.86 2.31
C CYS A 53 3.64 -2.94 2.38
N TRP A 54 4.21 -3.71 1.46
CA TRP A 54 5.65 -3.75 1.24
C TRP A 54 5.96 -3.05 -0.07
N TRP A 55 6.88 -2.09 -0.01
CA TRP A 55 7.37 -1.34 -1.15
C TRP A 55 8.89 -1.38 -1.20
N LYS A 56 9.42 -1.42 -2.41
CA LYS A 56 10.81 -1.07 -2.68
C LYS A 56 10.81 0.36 -3.20
N ALA A 57 11.44 1.27 -2.48
CA ALA A 57 11.39 2.69 -2.82
C ALA A 57 12.67 3.40 -2.40
N ASN A 58 12.99 4.50 -3.11
CA ASN A 58 14.16 5.32 -2.82
C ASN A 58 13.96 6.18 -1.57
N SER A 59 12.71 6.51 -1.24
CA SER A 59 12.36 7.33 -0.08
C SER A 59 10.91 7.12 0.31
N PRO A 60 10.51 7.47 1.54
CA PRO A 60 9.09 7.48 1.91
C PRO A 60 8.24 8.37 1.01
N GLN A 61 8.77 9.53 0.62
CA GLN A 61 8.04 10.46 -0.25
C GLN A 61 7.73 9.85 -1.61
N ALA A 62 8.64 9.01 -2.15
CA ALA A 62 8.40 8.33 -3.43
C ALA A 62 7.18 7.41 -3.38
N ILE A 63 6.92 6.77 -2.23
CA ILE A 63 5.72 5.96 -2.03
C ILE A 63 4.47 6.82 -2.06
N LEU A 64 4.48 7.93 -1.31
CA LEU A 64 3.33 8.85 -1.25
C LEU A 64 3.04 9.46 -2.62
N ASP A 65 4.07 9.83 -3.36
CA ASP A 65 3.92 10.38 -4.71
C ASP A 65 3.30 9.35 -5.67
N THR A 66 3.70 8.09 -5.54
CA THR A 66 3.16 7.02 -6.37
C THR A 66 1.70 6.72 -6.04
N LEU A 67 1.32 6.77 -4.76
CA LEU A 67 -0.07 6.61 -4.34
C LEU A 67 -0.95 7.77 -4.82
N GLY A 68 -0.38 8.96 -4.95
CA GLY A 68 -1.11 10.14 -5.39
C GLY A 68 -2.29 10.45 -4.46
N ASP A 69 -3.47 10.65 -5.05
CA ASP A 69 -4.68 10.97 -4.28
C ASP A 69 -5.10 9.88 -3.30
N MET A 70 -4.72 8.64 -3.55
CA MET A 70 -5.03 7.52 -2.65
C MET A 70 -4.35 7.69 -1.30
N ALA A 71 -3.19 8.35 -1.24
CA ALA A 71 -2.50 8.60 0.03
C ALA A 71 -3.37 9.37 1.02
N GLY A 72 -4.25 10.23 0.53
CA GLY A 72 -5.17 11.02 1.35
C GLY A 72 -6.28 10.20 2.03
N MET A 73 -6.51 8.97 1.62
CA MET A 73 -7.51 8.09 2.22
C MET A 73 -7.02 7.43 3.51
N PHE A 74 -5.70 7.51 3.78
CA PHE A 74 -5.05 6.81 4.87
C PHE A 74 -4.24 7.75 5.76
N HIS A 75 -4.05 7.31 6.99
CA HIS A 75 -2.89 7.70 7.78
C HIS A 75 -1.78 6.71 7.41
N ASN A 76 -0.68 7.20 6.85
CA ASN A 76 0.41 6.36 6.35
C ASN A 76 1.59 6.40 7.31
N ASP A 77 1.95 5.26 7.87
CA ASP A 77 3.15 5.10 8.68
C ASP A 77 4.16 4.29 7.89
N ILE A 78 5.20 4.95 7.42
CA ILE A 78 6.21 4.35 6.53
C ILE A 78 7.48 4.09 7.34
N LYS A 79 7.88 2.82 7.40
CA LYS A 79 9.07 2.39 8.13
C LYS A 79 10.03 1.70 7.19
N GLU A 80 11.29 2.13 7.22
CA GLU A 80 12.36 1.47 6.49
C GLU A 80 12.72 0.15 7.18
N MET A 81 12.81 -0.91 6.39
CA MET A 81 13.23 -2.24 6.85
C MET A 81 14.58 -2.57 6.22
N SER A 82 15.65 -2.21 6.90
CA SER A 82 17.01 -2.41 6.42
C SER A 82 17.62 -3.74 6.87
N ASN A 83 16.99 -4.42 7.81
CA ASN A 83 17.50 -5.64 8.42
C ASN A 83 16.46 -6.75 8.26
N VAL A 84 16.71 -7.68 7.33
CA VAL A 84 15.75 -8.72 6.97
C VAL A 84 16.37 -10.08 7.18
N MET A 85 15.66 -10.96 7.88
CA MET A 85 16.01 -12.38 7.97
C MET A 85 14.91 -13.16 7.26
N ASP A 86 15.24 -13.81 6.17
CA ASP A 86 14.30 -14.63 5.40
C ASP A 86 14.50 -16.10 5.80
N VAL A 87 13.45 -16.68 6.39
CA VAL A 87 13.44 -18.09 6.81
C VAL A 87 12.35 -18.88 6.08
N THR A 88 11.91 -18.39 4.93
CA THR A 88 10.92 -19.11 4.14
C THR A 88 11.48 -20.41 3.61
N ASP A 89 10.63 -21.44 3.58
CA ASP A 89 10.99 -22.76 3.04
C ASP A 89 11.03 -22.77 1.53
#